data_ec51cb4abfe00c38b7f3430dcd599acf
#
_entry.id   ec51cb4abfe00c38b7f3430dcd599acf
#
_cell.length_a   1.000
_cell.length_b   1.000
_cell.length_c   1.000
_cell.angle_alpha   90.00
_cell.angle_beta   90.00
_cell.angle_gamma   90.00
#
_symmetry.space_group_name_H-M   'P 1'
#
loop_
_entity.id
_entity.type
_entity.pdbx_description
1 polymer ?
#
loop_
_entity_poly.entity_id
_entity_poly.type
_entity_poly.pdbx_seq_one_letter_code
_entity_poly.pdbx_strand_id
1 'polypeptide(L)'
;MQEAALKDYLALGGNLIDTSANYGDGQSESLVGRVLREVPRESAIVVTKGGYIQGQNLTLARKRKFPEVVEYGEGIWHSIHPEFLETQLQLSLQRLERSHVDVYLLHNPEYFLEDQARRKALGPKAHDEFYRRIQEAFRFLEGNVARGRIGWYGVSSNNFGLPASNPKMTSVLRCWQAAESVTASHHFRVVQLPMNLYESGGALEPNNDGKTVLQFCREKGIGVLLNRPLNAFFNSRMIRLADFVPPGQQPPGPERLKQILSPLHRMEEKLEDQFDIPLIYGQSNGIANYLETIVPQMKSLAHWEEIFGEYVIQPIQQWAIQCQQLYGERKEWQDWWKEFVGRLQAAFEEISRFVAASQQSISDKIRHDLQTAGYPKTSESLSRMAENLLLHLDGVSCVLNGMRTPDYVKDYMGALELDPVNSLAILGAFNQMNAQQPVRPVQ
;
A
#
# COMPACT_ATOMS: atom_id res chain seq x y z
N MET A 1 -1.04 -13.13 12.25
CA MET A 1 -1.95 -12.86 11.12
C MET A 1 -1.18 -12.79 9.79
N GLN A 2 -0.25 -11.87 9.58
CA GLN A 2 0.51 -11.74 8.33
C GLN A 2 1.36 -12.99 7.99
N GLU A 3 1.95 -13.64 8.99
CA GLU A 3 2.69 -14.88 8.79
C GLU A 3 1.78 -16.03 8.31
N ALA A 4 0.58 -16.16 8.88
CA ALA A 4 -0.41 -17.14 8.43
C ALA A 4 -0.84 -16.86 6.98
N ALA A 5 -1.08 -15.59 6.63
CA ALA A 5 -1.42 -15.22 5.27
C ALA A 5 -0.32 -15.59 4.26
N LEU A 6 0.96 -15.36 4.61
CA LEU A 6 2.07 -15.74 3.74
C LEU A 6 2.19 -17.25 3.58
N LYS A 7 1.99 -18.02 4.66
CA LYS A 7 1.96 -19.50 4.61
C LYS A 7 0.81 -20.02 3.75
N ASP A 8 -0.39 -19.45 3.88
CA ASP A 8 -1.55 -19.79 3.06
C ASP A 8 -1.32 -19.47 1.58
N TYR A 9 -0.70 -18.30 1.28
CA TYR A 9 -0.33 -17.94 -0.09
C TYR A 9 0.61 -18.96 -0.73
N LEU A 10 1.66 -19.37 -0.02
CA LEU A 10 2.59 -20.40 -0.51
C LEU A 10 1.91 -21.76 -0.67
N ALA A 11 1.02 -22.14 0.27
CA ALA A 11 0.27 -23.38 0.20
C ALA A 11 -0.70 -23.43 -0.99
N LEU A 12 -1.23 -22.28 -1.43
CA LEU A 12 -2.07 -22.14 -2.61
C LEU A 12 -1.29 -22.03 -3.93
N GLY A 13 0.04 -22.23 -3.88
CA GLY A 13 0.90 -22.19 -5.07
C GLY A 13 1.44 -20.82 -5.44
N GLY A 14 1.23 -19.80 -4.59
CA GLY A 14 1.85 -18.51 -4.74
C GLY A 14 3.36 -18.60 -4.62
N ASN A 15 4.12 -17.94 -5.50
CA ASN A 15 5.55 -18.12 -5.61
C ASN A 15 6.37 -16.84 -5.77
N LEU A 16 5.76 -15.65 -5.79
CA LEU A 16 6.48 -14.38 -5.84
C LEU A 16 6.17 -13.56 -4.60
N ILE A 17 7.21 -13.19 -3.84
CA ILE A 17 7.09 -12.41 -2.61
C ILE A 17 7.82 -11.09 -2.81
N ASP A 18 7.05 -9.99 -2.78
CA ASP A 18 7.57 -8.62 -2.84
C ASP A 18 7.67 -8.03 -1.44
N THR A 19 8.86 -7.56 -1.09
CA THR A 19 9.14 -6.87 0.17
C THR A 19 10.08 -5.68 -0.05
N SER A 20 10.48 -5.02 1.02
CA SER A 20 11.44 -3.91 0.96
C SER A 20 12.05 -3.62 2.33
N ALA A 21 13.26 -3.08 2.33
CA ALA A 21 14.00 -2.69 3.52
C ALA A 21 13.26 -1.67 4.41
N ASN A 22 12.40 -0.81 3.82
CA ASN A 22 11.64 0.19 4.58
C ASN A 22 10.27 -0.29 5.08
N TYR A 23 9.79 -1.47 4.66
CA TYR A 23 8.50 -1.98 5.11
C TYR A 23 8.57 -2.44 6.57
N GLY A 24 7.89 -1.66 7.45
CA GLY A 24 7.96 -1.88 8.89
C GLY A 24 9.39 -1.80 9.45
N ASP A 25 10.25 -0.93 8.88
CA ASP A 25 11.65 -0.77 9.25
C ASP A 25 12.45 -2.10 9.24
N GLY A 26 12.22 -2.89 8.18
CA GLY A 26 12.85 -4.20 7.95
C GLY A 26 12.11 -5.40 8.53
N GLN A 27 11.02 -5.18 9.29
CA GLN A 27 10.24 -6.28 9.87
C GLN A 27 9.59 -7.17 8.80
N SER A 28 9.21 -6.59 7.65
CA SER A 28 8.66 -7.36 6.53
C SER A 28 9.67 -8.36 5.98
N GLU A 29 10.92 -7.94 5.74
CA GLU A 29 11.98 -8.85 5.30
C GLU A 29 12.26 -9.95 6.33
N SER A 30 12.28 -9.60 7.63
CA SER A 30 12.49 -10.56 8.71
C SER A 30 11.35 -11.58 8.82
N LEU A 31 10.10 -11.16 8.58
CA LEU A 31 8.95 -12.07 8.53
C LEU A 31 9.07 -13.03 7.35
N VAL A 32 9.39 -12.51 6.17
CA VAL A 32 9.60 -13.32 4.96
C VAL A 32 10.73 -14.32 5.18
N GLY A 33 11.86 -13.90 5.75
CA GLY A 33 12.99 -14.78 6.05
C GLY A 33 12.59 -15.95 6.96
N ARG A 34 11.83 -15.66 8.04
CA ARG A 34 11.36 -16.72 8.94
C ARG A 34 10.46 -17.74 8.25
N VAL A 35 9.49 -17.28 7.46
CA VAL A 35 8.56 -18.19 6.76
C VAL A 35 9.29 -19.02 5.72
N LEU A 36 10.21 -18.42 4.97
CA LEU A 36 10.92 -19.10 3.90
C LEU A 36 12.00 -20.09 4.37
N ARG A 37 12.31 -20.13 5.66
CA ARG A 37 13.12 -21.26 6.23
C ARG A 37 12.36 -22.59 6.24
N GLU A 38 11.04 -22.54 6.22
CA GLU A 38 10.19 -23.73 6.32
C GLU A 38 9.88 -24.36 4.94
N VAL A 39 10.30 -23.70 3.83
CA VAL A 39 10.02 -24.15 2.46
C VAL A 39 11.31 -24.27 1.63
N PRO A 40 11.33 -25.11 0.58
CA PRO A 40 12.47 -25.21 -0.32
C PRO A 40 12.85 -23.86 -0.95
N ARG A 41 14.15 -23.65 -1.20
CA ARG A 41 14.64 -22.35 -1.75
C ARG A 41 13.94 -21.96 -3.04
N GLU A 42 13.64 -22.93 -3.87
CA GLU A 42 13.07 -22.80 -5.22
C GLU A 42 11.57 -22.51 -5.19
N SER A 43 10.93 -22.61 -4.03
CA SER A 43 9.48 -22.41 -3.89
C SER A 43 9.04 -20.96 -4.07
N ALA A 44 9.98 -20.00 -3.92
CA ALA A 44 9.62 -18.59 -3.99
C ALA A 44 10.70 -17.72 -4.63
N ILE A 45 10.26 -16.84 -5.50
CA ILE A 45 11.02 -15.71 -6.04
C ILE A 45 10.89 -14.56 -5.03
N VAL A 46 12.00 -14.09 -4.50
CA VAL A 46 12.04 -12.99 -3.52
C VAL A 46 12.49 -11.70 -4.19
N VAL A 47 11.62 -10.70 -4.13
CA VAL A 47 11.90 -9.33 -4.58
C VAL A 47 12.08 -8.46 -3.36
N THR A 48 13.22 -7.76 -3.26
CA THR A 48 13.40 -6.70 -2.26
C THR A 48 13.97 -5.44 -2.90
N LYS A 49 14.02 -4.34 -2.14
CA LYS A 49 14.31 -3.02 -2.69
C LYS A 49 15.17 -2.18 -1.74
N GLY A 50 15.97 -1.30 -2.33
CA GLY A 50 16.76 -0.30 -1.60
C GLY A 50 16.64 1.09 -2.22
N GLY A 51 16.72 2.12 -1.37
CA GLY A 51 16.61 3.52 -1.78
C GLY A 51 16.16 4.42 -0.64
N TYR A 52 15.18 4.00 0.14
CA TYR A 52 14.65 4.78 1.26
C TYR A 52 15.60 4.80 2.47
N ILE A 53 15.79 5.99 3.00
CA ILE A 53 16.50 6.26 4.25
C ILE A 53 15.45 6.71 5.27
N GLN A 54 14.91 5.75 6.04
CA GLN A 54 13.86 5.94 7.05
C GLN A 54 14.20 5.12 8.30
N GLY A 55 13.55 5.39 9.42
CA GLY A 55 13.71 4.62 10.64
C GLY A 55 15.17 4.48 11.09
N GLN A 56 15.64 3.27 11.30
CA GLN A 56 17.02 2.96 11.71
C GLN A 56 18.05 3.43 10.66
N ASN A 57 17.72 3.39 9.37
CA ASN A 57 18.59 3.86 8.31
C ASN A 57 18.82 5.38 8.36
N LEU A 58 17.87 6.16 8.87
CA LEU A 58 18.04 7.60 9.05
C LEU A 58 19.12 7.90 10.11
N THR A 59 19.11 7.17 11.21
CA THR A 59 20.15 7.27 12.25
C THR A 59 21.52 6.90 11.69
N LEU A 60 21.58 5.84 10.88
CA LEU A 60 22.80 5.40 10.21
C LEU A 60 23.31 6.47 9.22
N ALA A 61 22.44 7.03 8.39
CA ALA A 61 22.79 8.04 7.39
C ALA A 61 23.28 9.36 8.02
N ARG A 62 22.69 9.78 9.14
CA ARG A 62 23.17 10.95 9.90
C ARG A 62 24.59 10.76 10.41
N LYS A 63 24.98 9.54 10.78
CA LYS A 63 26.34 9.21 11.27
C LYS A 63 27.34 9.06 10.12
N ARG A 64 26.96 8.32 9.06
CA ARG A 64 27.88 7.90 7.99
C ARG A 64 27.99 8.88 6.82
N LYS A 65 27.00 9.77 6.64
CA LYS A 65 26.94 10.77 5.56
C LYS A 65 27.14 10.16 4.17
N PHE A 66 26.19 9.32 3.75
CA PHE A 66 26.21 8.73 2.41
C PHE A 66 26.19 9.81 1.32
N PRO A 67 26.85 9.56 0.17
CA PRO A 67 26.79 10.49 -0.97
C PRO A 67 25.40 10.55 -1.60
N GLU A 68 25.14 11.64 -2.32
CA GLU A 68 23.96 11.85 -3.16
C GLU A 68 22.60 11.67 -2.43
N VAL A 69 22.57 11.90 -1.14
CA VAL A 69 21.33 11.81 -0.36
C VAL A 69 20.40 12.96 -0.74
N VAL A 70 19.15 12.60 -1.01
CA VAL A 70 18.03 13.52 -1.16
C VAL A 70 17.30 13.61 0.17
N GLU A 71 17.36 14.74 0.84
CA GLU A 71 16.61 15.03 2.05
C GLU A 71 15.24 15.58 1.67
N TYR A 72 14.28 14.68 1.40
CA TYR A 72 12.99 15.06 0.85
C TYR A 72 12.05 15.69 1.88
N GLY A 73 12.11 15.22 3.13
CA GLY A 73 11.29 15.72 4.24
C GLY A 73 11.83 15.24 5.59
N GLU A 74 11.19 15.69 6.65
CA GLU A 74 11.51 15.24 8.00
C GLU A 74 11.24 13.73 8.11
N GLY A 75 12.29 12.94 8.30
CA GLY A 75 12.19 11.49 8.41
C GLY A 75 12.12 10.70 7.08
N ILE A 76 12.14 11.38 5.93
CA ILE A 76 12.14 10.72 4.61
C ILE A 76 13.31 11.24 3.79
N TRP A 77 14.40 10.49 3.77
CA TRP A 77 15.55 10.71 2.90
C TRP A 77 15.66 9.56 1.88
N HIS A 78 16.41 9.80 0.83
CA HIS A 78 16.55 8.81 -0.24
C HIS A 78 17.95 8.84 -0.85
N SER A 79 18.51 7.68 -1.20
CA SER A 79 19.72 7.55 -2.00
C SER A 79 19.76 6.23 -2.75
N ILE A 80 20.22 6.28 -4.01
CA ILE A 80 20.57 5.08 -4.79
C ILE A 80 22.09 5.00 -5.04
N HIS A 81 22.90 5.75 -4.28
CA HIS A 81 24.34 5.67 -4.41
C HIS A 81 24.86 4.28 -3.99
N PRO A 82 25.85 3.72 -4.70
CA PRO A 82 26.41 2.38 -4.43
C PRO A 82 26.75 2.09 -2.96
N GLU A 83 27.34 3.06 -2.24
CA GLU A 83 27.68 2.89 -0.82
C GLU A 83 26.46 2.67 0.08
N PHE A 84 25.35 3.37 -0.20
CA PHE A 84 24.11 3.15 0.52
C PHE A 84 23.47 1.83 0.13
N LEU A 85 23.40 1.54 -1.17
CA LEU A 85 22.83 0.28 -1.69
C LEU A 85 23.58 -0.94 -1.17
N GLU A 86 24.92 -0.90 -1.06
CA GLU A 86 25.71 -2.00 -0.45
C GLU A 86 25.27 -2.25 0.99
N THR A 87 25.13 -1.18 1.78
CA THR A 87 24.68 -1.28 3.17
C THR A 87 23.27 -1.88 3.25
N GLN A 88 22.36 -1.44 2.38
CA GLN A 88 20.99 -1.94 2.36
C GLN A 88 20.90 -3.39 1.91
N LEU A 89 21.60 -3.76 0.84
CA LEU A 89 21.60 -5.13 0.35
C LEU A 89 22.13 -6.10 1.42
N GLN A 90 23.22 -5.73 2.11
CA GLN A 90 23.77 -6.54 3.20
C GLN A 90 22.75 -6.75 4.33
N LEU A 91 22.09 -5.69 4.78
CA LEU A 91 21.05 -5.74 5.81
C LEU A 91 19.82 -6.54 5.37
N SER A 92 19.41 -6.40 4.10
CA SER A 92 18.30 -7.16 3.51
C SER A 92 18.61 -8.66 3.49
N LEU A 93 19.80 -9.07 3.05
CA LEU A 93 20.22 -10.47 3.07
C LEU A 93 20.24 -11.05 4.50
N GLN A 94 20.69 -10.27 5.49
CA GLN A 94 20.65 -10.68 6.89
C GLN A 94 19.22 -10.88 7.39
N ARG A 95 18.30 -9.92 7.14
CA ARG A 95 16.90 -10.01 7.58
C ARG A 95 16.12 -11.12 6.89
N LEU A 96 16.40 -11.35 5.61
CA LEU A 96 15.85 -12.46 4.83
C LEU A 96 16.48 -13.81 5.17
N GLU A 97 17.59 -13.82 5.93
CA GLU A 97 18.37 -15.02 6.26
C GLU A 97 18.79 -15.80 5.01
N ARG A 98 19.23 -15.07 3.98
CA ARG A 98 19.65 -15.63 2.67
C ARG A 98 20.97 -15.02 2.22
N SER A 99 21.74 -15.78 1.45
CA SER A 99 22.95 -15.29 0.77
C SER A 99 22.65 -14.63 -0.57
N HIS A 100 21.43 -14.80 -1.08
CA HIS A 100 20.99 -14.40 -2.40
C HIS A 100 19.51 -13.98 -2.39
N VAL A 101 19.14 -12.95 -3.16
CA VAL A 101 17.76 -12.60 -3.52
C VAL A 101 17.60 -12.66 -5.04
N ASP A 102 16.41 -13.06 -5.49
CA ASP A 102 16.16 -13.25 -6.91
C ASP A 102 16.13 -11.92 -7.66
N VAL A 103 15.49 -10.90 -7.08
CA VAL A 103 15.35 -9.57 -7.68
C VAL A 103 15.64 -8.48 -6.66
N TYR A 104 16.49 -7.51 -7.03
CA TYR A 104 16.74 -6.31 -6.25
C TYR A 104 16.36 -5.06 -7.02
N LEU A 105 15.45 -4.24 -6.50
CA LEU A 105 14.95 -3.04 -7.17
C LEU A 105 15.51 -1.76 -6.56
N LEU A 106 15.84 -0.78 -7.40
CA LEU A 106 15.96 0.60 -6.98
C LEU A 106 14.56 1.10 -6.60
N HIS A 107 14.37 1.52 -5.37
CA HIS A 107 13.07 1.87 -4.82
C HIS A 107 12.78 3.35 -4.96
N ASN A 108 11.93 3.73 -5.90
CA ASN A 108 11.46 5.08 -6.19
C ASN A 108 12.61 6.10 -6.37
N PRO A 109 13.54 5.89 -7.31
CA PRO A 109 14.64 6.81 -7.56
C PRO A 109 14.16 8.22 -7.94
N GLU A 110 12.92 8.36 -8.40
CA GLU A 110 12.26 9.62 -8.76
C GLU A 110 12.17 10.64 -7.62
N TYR A 111 12.44 10.25 -6.36
CA TYR A 111 12.59 11.24 -5.27
C TYR A 111 13.62 12.33 -5.58
N PHE A 112 14.61 12.01 -6.40
CA PHE A 112 15.54 13.02 -6.90
C PHE A 112 14.82 14.05 -7.80
N LEU A 113 14.01 13.63 -8.76
CA LEU A 113 13.25 14.53 -9.64
C LEU A 113 12.21 15.32 -8.86
N GLU A 114 11.56 14.72 -7.88
CA GLU A 114 10.61 15.37 -6.99
C GLU A 114 11.28 16.49 -6.18
N ASP A 115 12.48 16.25 -5.64
CA ASP A 115 13.26 17.24 -4.92
C ASP A 115 13.71 18.39 -5.85
N GLN A 116 14.18 18.07 -7.06
CA GLN A 116 14.55 19.08 -8.06
C GLN A 116 13.35 19.95 -8.45
N ALA A 117 12.15 19.36 -8.58
CA ALA A 117 10.92 20.11 -8.83
C ALA A 117 10.58 21.04 -7.66
N ARG A 118 10.67 20.56 -6.43
CA ARG A 118 10.47 21.37 -5.21
C ARG A 118 11.43 22.55 -5.14
N ARG A 119 12.69 22.34 -5.53
CA ARG A 119 13.74 23.37 -5.60
C ARG A 119 13.64 24.26 -6.83
N LYS A 120 12.66 24.06 -7.70
CA LYS A 120 12.52 24.76 -9.00
C LYS A 120 13.76 24.61 -9.92
N ALA A 121 14.45 23.48 -9.81
CA ALA A 121 15.66 23.13 -10.55
C ALA A 121 15.46 21.97 -11.52
N LEU A 122 14.22 21.50 -11.69
CA LEU A 122 13.89 20.40 -12.60
C LEU A 122 14.03 20.87 -14.05
N GLY A 123 14.90 20.22 -14.82
CA GLY A 123 15.19 20.54 -16.22
C GLY A 123 16.15 19.52 -16.83
N PRO A 124 16.65 19.73 -18.05
CA PRO A 124 17.50 18.75 -18.76
C PRO A 124 18.69 18.24 -17.94
N LYS A 125 19.42 19.14 -17.27
CA LYS A 125 20.56 18.77 -16.42
C LYS A 125 20.16 17.86 -15.25
N ALA A 126 18.99 18.09 -14.64
CA ALA A 126 18.49 17.23 -13.57
C ALA A 126 18.12 15.85 -14.11
N HIS A 127 17.53 15.76 -15.30
CA HIS A 127 17.26 14.49 -15.96
C HIS A 127 18.55 13.73 -16.30
N ASP A 128 19.58 14.41 -16.81
CA ASP A 128 20.86 13.76 -17.10
C ASP A 128 21.51 13.23 -15.83
N GLU A 129 21.50 14.00 -14.75
CA GLU A 129 21.99 13.58 -13.44
C GLU A 129 21.19 12.41 -12.87
N PHE A 130 19.85 12.41 -13.03
CA PHE A 130 18.99 11.32 -12.59
C PHE A 130 19.38 9.99 -13.23
N TYR A 131 19.56 9.95 -14.55
CA TYR A 131 19.93 8.72 -15.25
C TYR A 131 21.40 8.37 -15.07
N ARG A 132 22.30 9.32 -14.83
CA ARG A 132 23.68 9.07 -14.40
C ARG A 132 23.71 8.29 -13.06
N ARG A 133 22.90 8.70 -12.09
CA ARG A 133 22.76 8.01 -10.80
C ARG A 133 22.23 6.59 -10.98
N ILE A 134 21.22 6.41 -11.83
CA ILE A 134 20.70 5.08 -12.18
C ILE A 134 21.78 4.22 -12.82
N GLN A 135 22.56 4.76 -13.76
CA GLN A 135 23.64 4.04 -14.40
C GLN A 135 24.72 3.58 -13.39
N GLU A 136 25.09 4.43 -12.45
CA GLU A 136 26.05 4.05 -11.40
C GLU A 136 25.49 2.98 -10.47
N ALA A 137 24.23 3.10 -10.08
CA ALA A 137 23.55 2.06 -9.32
C ALA A 137 23.51 0.73 -10.09
N PHE A 138 23.23 0.76 -11.39
CA PHE A 138 23.23 -0.46 -12.22
C PHE A 138 24.62 -1.09 -12.34
N ARG A 139 25.67 -0.30 -12.44
CA ARG A 139 27.06 -0.82 -12.41
C ARG A 139 27.36 -1.55 -11.10
N PHE A 140 26.91 -1.00 -9.98
CA PHE A 140 27.01 -1.65 -8.67
C PHE A 140 26.19 -2.95 -8.63
N LEU A 141 24.98 -2.95 -9.16
CA LEU A 141 24.10 -4.13 -9.17
C LEU A 141 24.63 -5.24 -10.07
N GLU A 142 25.19 -4.94 -11.24
CA GLU A 142 25.91 -5.92 -12.09
C GLU A 142 27.07 -6.59 -11.33
N GLY A 143 27.82 -5.81 -10.56
CA GLY A 143 28.85 -6.36 -9.68
C GLY A 143 28.31 -7.31 -8.62
N ASN A 144 27.08 -7.14 -8.18
CA ASN A 144 26.41 -8.02 -7.21
C ASN A 144 25.80 -9.26 -7.88
N VAL A 145 25.35 -9.16 -9.11
CA VAL A 145 24.99 -10.34 -9.93
C VAL A 145 26.21 -11.22 -10.13
N ALA A 146 27.34 -10.65 -10.54
CA ALA A 146 28.58 -11.40 -10.74
C ALA A 146 29.09 -12.09 -9.46
N ARG A 147 28.77 -11.54 -8.27
CA ARG A 147 29.06 -12.15 -6.95
C ARG A 147 28.02 -13.17 -6.50
N GLY A 148 26.94 -13.38 -7.25
CA GLY A 148 25.85 -14.28 -6.90
C GLY A 148 24.98 -13.82 -5.72
N ARG A 149 25.00 -12.52 -5.36
CA ARG A 149 24.18 -11.97 -4.26
C ARG A 149 22.76 -11.60 -4.71
N ILE A 150 22.58 -11.26 -5.98
CA ILE A 150 21.28 -11.00 -6.62
C ILE A 150 21.23 -11.74 -7.97
N GLY A 151 20.02 -12.14 -8.41
CA GLY A 151 19.83 -12.75 -9.73
C GLY A 151 19.60 -11.71 -10.81
N TRP A 152 18.63 -10.86 -10.60
CA TRP A 152 18.21 -9.81 -11.53
C TRP A 152 18.03 -8.49 -10.76
N TYR A 153 18.05 -7.38 -11.49
CA TYR A 153 17.74 -6.09 -10.90
C TYR A 153 16.76 -5.29 -11.75
N GLY A 154 16.24 -4.22 -11.14
CA GLY A 154 15.30 -3.37 -11.81
C GLY A 154 15.03 -2.08 -11.07
N VAL A 155 13.92 -1.43 -11.43
CA VAL A 155 13.46 -0.18 -10.85
C VAL A 155 11.98 -0.30 -10.46
N SER A 156 11.66 0.10 -9.24
CA SER A 156 10.31 0.39 -8.80
C SER A 156 10.12 1.90 -8.84
N SER A 157 9.18 2.41 -9.65
CA SER A 157 8.90 3.84 -9.75
C SER A 157 7.41 4.12 -9.85
N ASN A 158 6.95 5.09 -9.05
CA ASN A 158 5.58 5.59 -9.14
C ASN A 158 5.34 6.40 -10.41
N ASN A 159 6.40 6.85 -11.09
CA ASN A 159 6.33 7.79 -12.19
C ASN A 159 6.45 7.13 -13.57
N PHE A 160 6.52 5.80 -13.66
CA PHE A 160 6.58 5.11 -14.95
C PHE A 160 5.33 5.27 -15.80
N GLY A 161 4.15 5.37 -15.17
CA GLY A 161 2.88 5.56 -15.87
C GLY A 161 2.51 7.02 -16.19
N LEU A 162 3.37 7.98 -15.86
CA LEU A 162 3.08 9.39 -16.15
C LEU A 162 3.21 9.70 -17.65
N PRO A 163 2.43 10.66 -18.18
CA PRO A 163 2.58 11.11 -19.56
C PRO A 163 3.99 11.61 -19.87
N ALA A 164 4.46 11.43 -21.11
CA ALA A 164 5.78 11.90 -21.55
C ALA A 164 5.98 13.42 -21.38
N SER A 165 4.91 14.20 -21.37
CA SER A 165 4.93 15.64 -21.11
C SER A 165 5.16 16.00 -19.64
N ASN A 166 5.00 15.04 -18.71
CA ASN A 166 5.22 15.29 -17.30
C ASN A 166 6.73 15.30 -16.99
N PRO A 167 7.29 16.43 -16.49
CA PRO A 167 8.73 16.53 -16.27
C PRO A 167 9.28 15.63 -15.16
N LYS A 168 8.42 14.96 -14.39
CA LYS A 168 8.83 13.99 -13.37
C LYS A 168 8.74 12.55 -13.86
N MET A 169 8.33 12.31 -15.10
CA MET A 169 8.18 10.97 -15.66
C MET A 169 9.52 10.22 -15.64
N THR A 170 9.48 8.98 -15.18
CA THR A 170 10.59 8.02 -15.25
C THR A 170 10.41 7.15 -16.49
N SER A 171 11.37 7.17 -17.42
CA SER A 171 11.31 6.39 -18.66
C SER A 171 11.96 5.03 -18.49
N VAL A 172 11.24 3.96 -18.77
CA VAL A 172 11.78 2.59 -18.82
C VAL A 172 12.81 2.48 -19.95
N LEU A 173 12.57 3.12 -21.09
CA LEU A 173 13.52 3.20 -22.20
C LEU A 173 14.87 3.79 -21.75
N ARG A 174 14.88 4.89 -21.03
CA ARG A 174 16.12 5.50 -20.52
C ARG A 174 16.80 4.64 -19.45
N CYS A 175 16.04 3.93 -18.62
CA CYS A 175 16.60 2.93 -17.69
C CYS A 175 17.26 1.78 -18.47
N TRP A 176 16.63 1.28 -19.52
CA TRP A 176 17.20 0.27 -20.40
C TRP A 176 18.51 0.75 -21.05
N GLN A 177 18.53 1.95 -21.61
CA GLN A 177 19.73 2.56 -22.19
C GLN A 177 20.86 2.74 -21.14
N ALA A 178 20.51 3.11 -19.92
CA ALA A 178 21.47 3.17 -18.82
C ALA A 178 22.09 1.79 -18.51
N ALA A 179 21.28 0.72 -18.54
CA ALA A 179 21.77 -0.64 -18.36
C ALA A 179 22.66 -1.11 -19.54
N GLU A 180 22.23 -0.88 -20.78
CA GLU A 180 23.02 -1.17 -22.00
C GLU A 180 24.38 -0.46 -21.98
N SER A 181 24.43 0.77 -21.46
CA SER A 181 25.69 1.52 -21.35
C SER A 181 26.66 0.99 -20.29
N VAL A 182 26.17 0.17 -19.34
CA VAL A 182 27.02 -0.54 -18.37
C VAL A 182 27.59 -1.82 -19.00
N THR A 183 26.72 -2.63 -19.60
CA THR A 183 27.13 -3.86 -20.32
C THR A 183 26.01 -4.31 -21.28
N ALA A 184 26.38 -4.85 -22.43
CA ALA A 184 25.43 -5.38 -23.42
C ALA A 184 24.63 -6.59 -22.88
N SER A 185 25.21 -7.35 -21.96
CA SER A 185 24.60 -8.53 -21.34
C SER A 185 24.06 -8.22 -19.94
N HIS A 186 23.48 -7.04 -19.77
CA HIS A 186 22.96 -6.59 -18.48
C HIS A 186 21.81 -7.45 -17.92
N HIS A 187 21.65 -7.40 -16.59
CA HIS A 187 20.63 -8.13 -15.84
C HIS A 187 19.46 -7.24 -15.39
N PHE A 188 19.25 -6.09 -16.02
CA PHE A 188 18.05 -5.28 -15.87
C PHE A 188 16.86 -6.00 -16.50
N ARG A 189 15.98 -6.60 -15.69
CA ARG A 189 14.91 -7.49 -16.17
C ARG A 189 13.57 -7.27 -15.47
N VAL A 190 13.46 -6.36 -14.51
CA VAL A 190 12.22 -6.17 -13.77
C VAL A 190 11.94 -4.69 -13.61
N VAL A 191 10.68 -4.31 -13.85
CA VAL A 191 10.14 -2.99 -13.45
C VAL A 191 8.92 -3.20 -12.56
N GLN A 192 8.73 -2.28 -11.63
CA GLN A 192 7.55 -2.26 -10.78
C GLN A 192 6.92 -0.87 -10.82
N LEU A 193 5.60 -0.81 -11.01
CA LEU A 193 4.85 0.44 -11.06
C LEU A 193 3.46 0.27 -10.45
N PRO A 194 2.88 1.36 -9.91
CA PRO A 194 1.48 1.34 -9.52
C PRO A 194 0.60 1.26 -10.76
N MET A 195 -0.36 0.33 -10.71
CA MET A 195 -1.38 0.24 -11.74
C MET A 195 -2.68 -0.32 -11.16
N ASN A 196 -3.76 0.34 -11.50
CA ASN A 196 -5.12 -0.02 -11.12
C ASN A 196 -6.08 0.65 -12.11
N LEU A 197 -7.39 0.60 -11.83
CA LEU A 197 -8.42 1.13 -12.73
C LEU A 197 -8.23 2.62 -13.07
N TYR A 198 -7.71 3.42 -12.14
CA TYR A 198 -7.52 4.88 -12.29
C TYR A 198 -6.08 5.24 -12.67
N GLU A 199 -5.10 4.51 -12.16
CA GLU A 199 -3.68 4.69 -12.47
C GLU A 199 -3.29 3.70 -13.58
N SER A 200 -3.77 3.95 -14.79
CA SER A 200 -3.69 3.04 -15.94
C SER A 200 -2.60 3.41 -16.96
N GLY A 201 -1.79 4.43 -16.66
CA GLY A 201 -0.82 4.97 -17.62
C GLY A 201 0.22 3.96 -18.10
N GLY A 202 0.59 2.97 -17.28
CA GLY A 202 1.50 1.90 -17.70
C GLY A 202 1.00 1.12 -18.95
N ALA A 203 -0.33 1.02 -19.12
CA ALA A 203 -0.98 0.36 -20.23
C ALA A 203 -1.45 1.31 -21.33
N LEU A 204 -1.73 2.59 -21.01
CA LEU A 204 -2.40 3.52 -21.94
C LEU A 204 -1.52 4.69 -22.41
N GLU A 205 -0.45 5.06 -21.68
CA GLU A 205 0.41 6.20 -22.04
C GLU A 205 1.59 5.77 -22.88
N PRO A 206 1.71 6.27 -24.14
CA PRO A 206 2.83 5.92 -25.04
C PRO A 206 4.08 6.75 -24.71
N ASN A 207 4.62 6.61 -23.52
CA ASN A 207 5.69 7.43 -22.94
C ASN A 207 7.12 6.87 -23.10
N ASN A 208 7.28 5.77 -23.84
CA ASN A 208 8.57 5.15 -24.15
C ASN A 208 8.74 5.01 -25.67
N ASP A 209 9.03 6.11 -26.36
CA ASP A 209 9.20 6.17 -27.81
C ASP A 209 7.98 5.62 -28.57
N GLY A 210 6.81 6.18 -28.26
CA GLY A 210 5.54 5.77 -28.87
C GLY A 210 4.96 4.45 -28.35
N LYS A 211 5.60 3.80 -27.37
CA LYS A 211 5.14 2.57 -26.73
C LYS A 211 4.74 2.82 -25.28
N THR A 212 3.76 2.08 -24.82
CA THR A 212 3.45 2.05 -23.39
C THR A 212 4.53 1.30 -22.61
N VAL A 213 4.54 1.42 -21.28
CA VAL A 213 5.43 0.64 -20.42
C VAL A 213 5.29 -0.85 -20.68
N LEU A 214 4.03 -1.35 -20.73
CA LEU A 214 3.78 -2.78 -20.95
C LEU A 214 4.28 -3.24 -22.33
N GLN A 215 4.04 -2.48 -23.39
CA GLN A 215 4.52 -2.80 -24.74
C GLN A 215 6.04 -2.84 -24.81
N PHE A 216 6.71 -1.81 -24.27
CA PHE A 216 8.17 -1.73 -24.27
C PHE A 216 8.79 -2.89 -23.48
N CYS A 217 8.28 -3.16 -22.26
CA CYS A 217 8.77 -4.23 -21.42
C CYS A 217 8.61 -5.60 -22.07
N ARG A 218 7.46 -5.87 -22.69
CA ARG A 218 7.23 -7.13 -23.43
C ARG A 218 8.24 -7.33 -24.56
N GLU A 219 8.50 -6.33 -25.36
CA GLU A 219 9.48 -6.40 -26.45
C GLU A 219 10.91 -6.64 -25.98
N LYS A 220 11.26 -6.11 -24.81
CA LYS A 220 12.59 -6.23 -24.22
C LYS A 220 12.75 -7.43 -23.27
N GLY A 221 11.71 -8.23 -23.06
CA GLY A 221 11.74 -9.35 -22.12
C GLY A 221 11.94 -8.90 -20.67
N ILE A 222 11.33 -7.78 -20.29
CA ILE A 222 11.36 -7.22 -18.93
C ILE A 222 10.07 -7.65 -18.22
N GLY A 223 10.17 -8.27 -17.04
CA GLY A 223 9.05 -8.60 -16.18
C GLY A 223 8.44 -7.34 -15.57
N VAL A 224 7.13 -7.25 -15.57
CA VAL A 224 6.37 -6.12 -15.02
C VAL A 224 5.59 -6.54 -13.80
N LEU A 225 5.89 -5.92 -12.66
CA LEU A 225 5.20 -6.10 -11.39
C LEU A 225 4.28 -4.90 -11.14
N LEU A 226 3.00 -5.15 -10.94
CA LEU A 226 2.02 -4.09 -10.65
C LEU A 226 1.79 -3.99 -9.17
N ASN A 227 2.06 -2.83 -8.56
CA ASN A 227 1.72 -2.57 -7.16
C ASN A 227 0.47 -1.70 -7.03
N ARG A 228 -0.11 -1.61 -5.83
CA ARG A 228 -1.35 -0.88 -5.51
C ARG A 228 -2.58 -1.24 -6.36
N PRO A 229 -2.81 -2.51 -6.70
CA PRO A 229 -3.92 -2.88 -7.61
C PRO A 229 -5.28 -2.44 -7.07
N LEU A 230 -5.46 -2.44 -5.75
CA LEU A 230 -6.72 -2.13 -5.06
C LEU A 230 -6.72 -0.78 -4.32
N ASN A 231 -5.64 0.00 -4.42
CA ASN A 231 -5.51 1.31 -3.79
C ASN A 231 -5.17 2.36 -4.83
N ALA A 232 -6.19 2.96 -5.42
CA ALA A 232 -6.04 3.98 -6.44
C ALA A 232 -5.91 5.39 -5.85
N PHE A 233 -5.02 6.19 -6.42
CA PHE A 233 -5.01 7.62 -6.17
C PHE A 233 -5.69 8.34 -7.33
N PHE A 234 -6.82 8.98 -7.05
CA PHE A 234 -7.58 9.73 -8.03
C PHE A 234 -8.04 11.06 -7.43
N ASN A 235 -7.73 12.17 -8.11
CA ASN A 235 -8.07 13.53 -7.64
C ASN A 235 -7.63 13.80 -6.19
N SER A 236 -6.38 13.44 -5.85
CA SER A 236 -5.78 13.58 -4.51
C SER A 236 -6.51 12.82 -3.40
N ARG A 237 -7.30 11.81 -3.74
CA ARG A 237 -7.99 10.92 -2.80
C ARG A 237 -7.59 9.48 -3.05
N MET A 238 -7.48 8.72 -1.98
CA MET A 238 -7.32 7.27 -2.09
C MET A 238 -8.70 6.63 -2.22
N ILE A 239 -8.87 5.83 -3.27
CA ILE A 239 -10.06 5.01 -3.53
C ILE A 239 -9.66 3.55 -3.31
N ARG A 240 -10.41 2.85 -2.47
CA ARG A 240 -10.27 1.41 -2.30
C ARG A 240 -11.15 0.68 -3.31
N LEU A 241 -10.55 -0.15 -4.15
CA LEU A 241 -11.25 -0.97 -5.15
C LEU A 241 -11.65 -2.31 -4.51
N ALA A 242 -12.58 -2.27 -3.59
CA ALA A 242 -13.10 -3.44 -2.88
C ALA A 242 -14.54 -3.19 -2.44
N ASP A 243 -15.28 -4.26 -2.16
CA ASP A 243 -16.58 -4.16 -1.52
C ASP A 243 -16.42 -4.05 0.01
N PHE A 244 -17.27 -3.25 0.63
CA PHE A 244 -17.32 -3.04 2.08
C PHE A 244 -18.49 -3.75 2.73
N VAL A 245 -19.42 -4.21 1.91
CA VAL A 245 -20.60 -4.97 2.31
C VAL A 245 -20.67 -6.20 1.38
N PRO A 246 -21.03 -7.37 1.89
CA PRO A 246 -21.18 -8.55 1.04
C PRO A 246 -22.12 -8.28 -0.15
N PRO A 247 -21.85 -8.86 -1.33
CA PRO A 247 -22.69 -8.66 -2.50
C PRO A 247 -24.18 -8.92 -2.21
N GLY A 248 -25.04 -7.98 -2.62
CA GLY A 248 -26.49 -8.07 -2.42
C GLY A 248 -27.00 -7.62 -1.07
N GLN A 249 -26.14 -7.23 -0.13
CA GLN A 249 -26.54 -6.58 1.12
C GLN A 249 -26.51 -5.06 0.99
N GLN A 250 -27.42 -4.38 1.69
CA GLN A 250 -27.39 -2.93 1.76
C GLN A 250 -26.52 -2.46 2.93
N PRO A 251 -25.83 -1.31 2.77
CA PRO A 251 -25.11 -0.69 3.87
C PRO A 251 -26.04 -0.44 5.07
N PRO A 252 -25.57 -0.63 6.31
CA PRO A 252 -26.38 -0.37 7.49
C PRO A 252 -26.76 1.11 7.58
N GLY A 253 -28.02 1.38 7.90
CA GLY A 253 -28.52 2.75 8.11
C GLY A 253 -28.05 3.37 9.44
N PRO A 254 -28.35 4.68 9.67
CA PRO A 254 -27.92 5.41 10.86
C PRO A 254 -28.34 4.78 12.20
N GLU A 255 -29.48 4.09 12.23
CA GLU A 255 -29.95 3.37 13.43
C GLU A 255 -29.01 2.27 13.88
N ARG A 256 -28.18 1.75 12.98
CA ARG A 256 -27.16 0.74 13.34
C ARG A 256 -26.12 1.30 14.30
N LEU A 257 -25.68 2.55 14.11
CA LEU A 257 -24.73 3.19 15.01
C LEU A 257 -25.28 3.29 16.44
N LYS A 258 -26.55 3.68 16.60
CA LYS A 258 -27.22 3.71 17.91
C LYS A 258 -27.26 2.32 18.56
N GLN A 259 -27.54 1.28 17.78
CA GLN A 259 -27.52 -0.11 18.27
C GLN A 259 -26.13 -0.54 18.76
N ILE A 260 -25.08 -0.15 18.04
CA ILE A 260 -23.68 -0.43 18.41
C ILE A 260 -23.33 0.25 19.74
N LEU A 261 -23.74 1.50 19.92
CA LEU A 261 -23.39 2.32 21.06
C LEU A 261 -24.29 2.11 22.29
N SER A 262 -25.52 1.60 22.12
CA SER A 262 -26.47 1.37 23.21
C SER A 262 -25.93 0.56 24.39
N PRO A 263 -25.12 -0.49 24.22
CA PRO A 263 -24.52 -1.19 25.36
C PRO A 263 -23.55 -0.30 26.17
N LEU A 264 -22.80 0.57 25.50
CA LEU A 264 -21.87 1.50 26.15
C LEU A 264 -22.66 2.57 26.93
N HIS A 265 -23.68 3.18 26.33
CA HIS A 265 -24.56 4.14 27.03
C HIS A 265 -25.08 3.57 28.36
N ARG A 266 -25.64 2.35 28.32
CA ARG A 266 -26.15 1.70 29.53
C ARG A 266 -25.12 1.47 30.62
N MET A 267 -23.86 1.18 30.19
CA MET A 267 -22.80 0.99 31.16
C MET A 267 -22.30 2.30 31.73
N GLU A 268 -22.31 3.36 30.96
CA GLU A 268 -21.93 4.71 31.38
C GLU A 268 -22.95 5.30 32.35
N GLU A 269 -24.24 5.17 32.06
CA GLU A 269 -25.32 5.54 32.98
C GLU A 269 -25.21 4.82 34.32
N LYS A 270 -24.93 3.50 34.27
CA LYS A 270 -24.74 2.72 35.47
C LYS A 270 -23.53 3.17 36.30
N LEU A 271 -22.46 3.62 35.67
CA LEU A 271 -21.26 4.12 36.35
C LEU A 271 -21.56 5.44 37.11
N GLU A 272 -22.29 6.38 36.50
CA GLU A 272 -22.67 7.61 37.14
C GLU A 272 -23.68 7.35 38.30
N ASP A 273 -24.75 6.60 38.04
CA ASP A 273 -25.82 6.38 39.00
C ASP A 273 -25.42 5.53 40.22
N GLN A 274 -24.57 4.55 40.02
CA GLN A 274 -24.23 3.57 41.06
C GLN A 274 -22.90 3.87 41.78
N PHE A 275 -21.95 4.54 41.11
CA PHE A 275 -20.61 4.71 41.63
C PHE A 275 -20.19 6.16 41.82
N ASP A 276 -21.01 7.10 41.43
CA ASP A 276 -20.73 8.55 41.52
C ASP A 276 -19.39 8.92 40.86
N ILE A 277 -19.13 8.30 39.70
CA ILE A 277 -17.94 8.55 38.88
C ILE A 277 -18.37 9.36 37.68
N PRO A 278 -17.95 10.63 37.56
CA PRO A 278 -18.38 11.50 36.47
C PRO A 278 -17.75 11.04 35.15
N LEU A 279 -18.59 10.89 34.13
CA LEU A 279 -18.23 10.57 32.77
C LEU A 279 -18.08 11.86 31.95
N ILE A 280 -16.96 12.53 32.10
CA ILE A 280 -16.65 13.68 31.25
C ILE A 280 -15.61 13.20 30.19
N TYR A 281 -16.06 13.12 28.95
CA TYR A 281 -15.20 12.84 27.83
C TYR A 281 -15.29 13.97 26.79
N GLY A 282 -14.24 14.75 26.67
CA GLY A 282 -14.23 15.91 25.79
C GLY A 282 -15.31 16.93 26.16
N GLN A 283 -16.23 17.22 25.24
CA GLN A 283 -17.41 18.07 25.45
C GLN A 283 -18.71 17.26 25.64
N SER A 284 -18.61 15.95 25.75
CA SER A 284 -19.75 15.03 25.82
C SER A 284 -19.77 14.30 27.16
N ASN A 285 -20.97 14.01 27.64
CA ASN A 285 -21.15 13.15 28.80
C ASN A 285 -21.02 11.69 28.37
N GLY A 286 -19.80 11.17 28.40
CA GLY A 286 -19.48 9.80 28.06
C GLY A 286 -18.87 9.60 26.66
N ILE A 287 -18.21 8.44 26.52
CA ILE A 287 -17.53 8.01 25.30
C ILE A 287 -18.55 7.67 24.20
N ALA A 288 -19.67 7.05 24.58
CA ALA A 288 -20.71 6.67 23.63
C ALA A 288 -21.34 7.89 22.96
N ASN A 289 -21.67 8.94 23.71
CA ASN A 289 -22.18 10.22 23.17
C ASN A 289 -21.15 10.89 22.25
N TYR A 290 -19.88 10.85 22.64
CA TYR A 290 -18.81 11.38 21.80
C TYR A 290 -18.73 10.63 20.47
N LEU A 291 -18.72 9.30 20.49
CA LEU A 291 -18.70 8.47 19.29
C LEU A 291 -19.96 8.68 18.42
N GLU A 292 -21.14 8.80 19.02
CA GLU A 292 -22.38 9.08 18.29
C GLU A 292 -22.31 10.42 17.52
N THR A 293 -21.56 11.38 18.07
CA THR A 293 -21.37 12.70 17.44
C THR A 293 -20.34 12.67 16.31
N ILE A 294 -19.19 11.99 16.49
CA ILE A 294 -18.08 12.06 15.54
C ILE A 294 -18.19 11.05 14.39
N VAL A 295 -18.70 9.84 14.65
CA VAL A 295 -18.72 8.76 13.65
C VAL A 295 -19.51 9.13 12.38
N PRO A 296 -20.67 9.82 12.44
CA PRO A 296 -21.38 10.28 11.24
C PRO A 296 -20.60 11.28 10.39
N GLN A 297 -19.57 11.93 10.94
CA GLN A 297 -18.70 12.88 10.23
C GLN A 297 -17.55 12.20 9.49
N MET A 298 -17.35 10.90 9.68
CA MET A 298 -16.26 10.15 9.06
C MET A 298 -16.53 9.96 7.56
N LYS A 299 -15.61 10.44 6.75
CA LYS A 299 -15.71 10.39 5.28
C LYS A 299 -15.18 9.09 4.67
N SER A 300 -14.36 8.37 5.41
CA SER A 300 -13.74 7.12 4.97
C SER A 300 -13.18 6.33 6.14
N LEU A 301 -12.92 5.04 5.92
CA LEU A 301 -12.25 4.21 6.92
C LEU A 301 -10.86 4.77 7.29
N ALA A 302 -10.09 5.27 6.31
CA ALA A 302 -8.79 5.90 6.58
C ALA A 302 -8.93 7.15 7.45
N HIS A 303 -9.95 7.99 7.22
CA HIS A 303 -10.24 9.14 8.08
C HIS A 303 -10.64 8.71 9.50
N TRP A 304 -11.41 7.62 9.62
CA TRP A 304 -11.71 7.03 10.92
C TRP A 304 -10.45 6.53 11.64
N GLU A 305 -9.58 5.81 10.95
CA GLU A 305 -8.32 5.29 11.53
C GLU A 305 -7.40 6.42 12.03
N GLU A 306 -7.33 7.54 11.31
CA GLU A 306 -6.58 8.75 11.70
C GLU A 306 -7.19 9.38 12.97
N ILE A 307 -8.48 9.69 12.95
CA ILE A 307 -9.18 10.29 14.10
C ILE A 307 -9.17 9.35 15.31
N PHE A 308 -9.31 8.06 15.08
CA PHE A 308 -9.33 7.05 16.14
C PHE A 308 -8.03 7.04 16.95
N GLY A 309 -6.85 7.11 16.29
CA GLY A 309 -5.56 7.12 16.97
C GLY A 309 -5.35 8.32 17.86
N GLU A 310 -5.62 9.51 17.35
CA GLU A 310 -5.30 10.78 18.03
C GLU A 310 -6.43 11.28 18.96
N TYR A 311 -7.67 11.16 18.53
CA TYR A 311 -8.81 11.83 19.18
C TYR A 311 -9.76 10.88 19.93
N VAL A 312 -9.61 9.57 19.74
CA VAL A 312 -10.45 8.59 20.44
C VAL A 312 -9.64 7.80 21.47
N ILE A 313 -8.60 7.09 21.04
CA ILE A 313 -7.85 6.19 21.93
C ILE A 313 -7.06 6.93 23.00
N GLN A 314 -6.32 7.97 22.64
CA GLN A 314 -5.46 8.68 23.61
C GLN A 314 -6.26 9.32 24.75
N PRO A 315 -7.37 10.07 24.51
CA PRO A 315 -8.17 10.59 25.59
C PRO A 315 -8.84 9.51 26.46
N ILE A 316 -9.26 8.38 25.87
CA ILE A 316 -9.80 7.24 26.64
C ILE A 316 -8.73 6.68 27.57
N GLN A 317 -7.51 6.50 27.09
CA GLN A 317 -6.41 6.01 27.91
C GLN A 317 -6.06 6.96 29.05
N GLN A 318 -6.04 8.27 28.80
CA GLN A 318 -5.81 9.28 29.83
C GLN A 318 -6.91 9.28 30.89
N TRP A 319 -8.17 9.25 30.49
CA TRP A 319 -9.31 9.14 31.39
C TRP A 319 -9.25 7.85 32.20
N ALA A 320 -8.94 6.71 31.59
CA ALA A 320 -8.82 5.43 32.26
C ALA A 320 -7.71 5.44 33.33
N ILE A 321 -6.55 6.07 33.04
CA ILE A 321 -5.46 6.22 34.02
C ILE A 321 -5.92 7.05 35.23
N GLN A 322 -6.62 8.16 35.01
CA GLN A 322 -7.15 9.00 36.08
C GLN A 322 -8.17 8.25 36.95
N CYS A 323 -9.12 7.56 36.32
CA CYS A 323 -10.09 6.73 37.04
C CYS A 323 -9.42 5.58 37.81
N GLN A 324 -8.43 4.94 37.23
CA GLN A 324 -7.66 3.89 37.90
C GLN A 324 -6.92 4.40 39.13
N GLN A 325 -6.40 5.63 39.10
CA GLN A 325 -5.75 6.26 40.26
C GLN A 325 -6.74 6.57 41.39
N LEU A 326 -7.97 7.00 41.03
CA LEU A 326 -8.97 7.40 42.01
C LEU A 326 -9.80 6.20 42.56
N TYR A 327 -10.09 5.25 41.70
CA TYR A 327 -11.07 4.19 41.99
C TYR A 327 -10.52 2.76 41.81
N GLY A 328 -9.24 2.62 41.44
CA GLY A 328 -8.64 1.33 41.05
C GLY A 328 -8.68 0.24 42.11
N GLU A 329 -8.77 0.60 43.43
CA GLU A 329 -8.91 -0.36 44.50
C GLU A 329 -10.36 -0.84 44.72
N ARG A 330 -11.33 -0.18 44.12
CA ARG A 330 -12.76 -0.55 44.24
C ARG A 330 -13.06 -1.71 43.30
N LYS A 331 -13.59 -2.82 43.89
CA LYS A 331 -13.91 -4.01 43.08
C LYS A 331 -14.96 -3.73 42.00
N GLU A 332 -15.94 -2.90 42.33
CA GLU A 332 -17.01 -2.46 41.41
C GLU A 332 -16.43 -1.78 40.16
N TRP A 333 -15.41 -0.92 40.36
CA TRP A 333 -14.70 -0.28 39.25
C TRP A 333 -13.94 -1.30 38.40
N GLN A 334 -13.23 -2.22 39.02
CA GLN A 334 -12.42 -3.24 38.31
C GLN A 334 -13.32 -4.14 37.46
N ASP A 335 -14.44 -4.61 37.99
CA ASP A 335 -15.40 -5.46 37.30
C ASP A 335 -16.06 -4.69 36.14
N TRP A 336 -16.51 -3.46 36.41
CA TRP A 336 -17.10 -2.58 35.40
C TRP A 336 -16.10 -2.27 34.28
N TRP A 337 -14.87 -1.89 34.62
CA TRP A 337 -13.84 -1.53 33.65
C TRP A 337 -13.51 -2.69 32.72
N LYS A 338 -13.36 -3.89 33.26
CA LYS A 338 -13.11 -5.09 32.48
C LYS A 338 -14.22 -5.35 31.45
N GLU A 339 -15.47 -5.24 31.85
CA GLU A 339 -16.61 -5.42 30.94
C GLU A 339 -16.68 -4.27 29.91
N PHE A 340 -16.49 -3.03 30.36
CA PHE A 340 -16.53 -1.86 29.51
C PHE A 340 -15.50 -1.91 28.38
N VAL A 341 -14.25 -2.24 28.69
CA VAL A 341 -13.18 -2.37 27.68
C VAL A 341 -13.53 -3.43 26.63
N GLY A 342 -14.08 -4.57 27.04
CA GLY A 342 -14.49 -5.61 26.10
C GLY A 342 -15.60 -5.13 25.15
N ARG A 343 -16.61 -4.41 25.68
CA ARG A 343 -17.69 -3.85 24.86
C ARG A 343 -17.21 -2.69 23.99
N LEU A 344 -16.29 -1.87 24.50
CA LEU A 344 -15.71 -0.76 23.75
C LEU A 344 -14.89 -1.27 22.55
N GLN A 345 -14.10 -2.33 22.73
CA GLN A 345 -13.37 -2.96 21.63
C GLN A 345 -14.32 -3.51 20.56
N ALA A 346 -15.38 -4.22 20.98
CA ALA A 346 -16.40 -4.72 20.07
C ALA A 346 -17.11 -3.58 19.32
N ALA A 347 -17.42 -2.49 20.02
CA ALA A 347 -18.01 -1.30 19.40
C ALA A 347 -17.09 -0.67 18.37
N PHE A 348 -15.79 -0.56 18.62
CA PHE A 348 -14.82 -0.03 17.66
C PHE A 348 -14.72 -0.87 16.38
N GLU A 349 -14.76 -2.20 16.51
CA GLU A 349 -14.80 -3.09 15.34
C GLU A 349 -16.07 -2.88 14.51
N GLU A 350 -17.23 -2.79 15.16
CA GLU A 350 -18.50 -2.55 14.48
C GLU A 350 -18.58 -1.13 13.87
N ILE A 351 -18.05 -0.10 14.55
CA ILE A 351 -17.96 1.26 14.01
C ILE A 351 -17.07 1.27 12.76
N SER A 352 -15.93 0.59 12.81
CA SER A 352 -15.03 0.49 11.63
C SER A 352 -15.75 -0.15 10.44
N ARG A 353 -16.55 -1.21 10.67
CA ARG A 353 -17.40 -1.82 9.63
C ARG A 353 -18.51 -0.88 9.16
N PHE A 354 -19.13 -0.15 10.07
CA PHE A 354 -20.19 0.83 9.75
C PHE A 354 -19.64 1.97 8.88
N VAL A 355 -18.49 2.55 9.25
CA VAL A 355 -17.83 3.59 8.47
C VAL A 355 -17.35 3.05 7.11
N ALA A 356 -16.78 1.86 7.08
CA ALA A 356 -16.40 1.22 5.83
C ALA A 356 -17.61 1.01 4.91
N ALA A 357 -18.73 0.53 5.45
CA ALA A 357 -19.95 0.29 4.68
C ALA A 357 -20.52 1.58 4.04
N SER A 358 -20.28 2.76 4.62
CA SER A 358 -20.69 4.04 4.01
C SER A 358 -20.02 4.30 2.66
N GLN A 359 -18.92 3.63 2.37
CA GLN A 359 -18.18 3.74 1.11
C GLN A 359 -18.70 2.79 0.01
N GLN A 360 -19.65 1.88 0.33
CA GLN A 360 -20.15 0.90 -0.64
C GLN A 360 -20.77 1.55 -1.88
N SER A 361 -21.40 2.70 -1.75
CA SER A 361 -21.94 3.43 -2.91
C SER A 361 -20.88 3.81 -3.95
N ILE A 362 -19.64 4.04 -3.51
CA ILE A 362 -18.49 4.29 -4.41
C ILE A 362 -18.13 3.00 -5.13
N SER A 363 -18.07 1.88 -4.41
CA SER A 363 -17.78 0.57 -4.98
C SER A 363 -18.85 0.14 -5.98
N ASP A 364 -20.12 0.36 -5.68
CA ASP A 364 -21.26 0.08 -6.56
C ASP A 364 -21.19 0.92 -7.85
N LYS A 365 -20.83 2.20 -7.72
CA LYS A 365 -20.61 3.07 -8.88
C LYS A 365 -19.47 2.55 -9.75
N ILE A 366 -18.33 2.20 -9.16
CA ILE A 366 -17.17 1.68 -9.91
C ILE A 366 -17.54 0.37 -10.62
N ARG A 367 -18.28 -0.51 -9.96
CA ARG A 367 -18.80 -1.76 -10.54
C ARG A 367 -19.69 -1.47 -11.75
N HIS A 368 -20.60 -0.51 -11.60
CA HIS A 368 -21.46 -0.07 -12.70
C HIS A 368 -20.67 0.50 -13.87
N ASP A 369 -19.69 1.36 -13.59
CA ASP A 369 -18.83 1.97 -14.61
C ASP A 369 -18.01 0.90 -15.35
N LEU A 370 -17.48 -0.11 -14.64
CA LEU A 370 -16.78 -1.25 -15.25
C LEU A 370 -17.70 -2.06 -16.18
N GLN A 371 -18.93 -2.36 -15.75
CA GLN A 371 -19.91 -3.05 -16.58
C GLN A 371 -20.31 -2.24 -17.81
N THR A 372 -20.43 -0.94 -17.68
CA THR A 372 -20.67 -0.01 -18.78
C THR A 372 -19.49 0.03 -19.76
N ALA A 373 -18.26 -0.07 -19.24
CA ALA A 373 -17.04 -0.17 -20.04
C ALA A 373 -16.87 -1.54 -20.74
N GLY A 374 -17.76 -2.51 -20.51
CA GLY A 374 -17.76 -3.80 -21.15
C GLY A 374 -17.32 -4.99 -20.29
N TYR A 375 -17.10 -4.77 -18.97
CA TYR A 375 -16.85 -5.89 -18.06
C TYR A 375 -18.12 -6.77 -17.93
N PRO A 376 -18.04 -8.10 -18.00
CA PRO A 376 -19.20 -8.97 -17.86
C PRO A 376 -19.95 -8.74 -16.54
N LYS A 377 -21.27 -8.87 -16.55
CA LYS A 377 -22.07 -8.88 -15.32
C LYS A 377 -21.71 -10.11 -14.49
N THR A 378 -21.36 -9.90 -13.24
CA THR A 378 -20.93 -10.93 -12.31
C THR A 378 -21.33 -10.58 -10.88
N SER A 379 -21.41 -11.60 -10.02
CA SER A 379 -21.56 -11.47 -8.57
C SER A 379 -20.22 -11.42 -7.83
N GLU A 380 -19.09 -11.45 -8.56
CA GLU A 380 -17.76 -11.38 -7.97
C GLU A 380 -17.52 -10.05 -7.23
N SER A 381 -16.59 -10.06 -6.27
CA SER A 381 -16.18 -8.85 -5.56
C SER A 381 -15.53 -7.82 -6.51
N LEU A 382 -15.63 -6.54 -6.17
CA LEU A 382 -14.98 -5.48 -6.94
C LEU A 382 -13.45 -5.66 -6.95
N SER A 383 -12.87 -6.19 -5.86
CA SER A 383 -11.44 -6.52 -5.80
C SER A 383 -11.06 -7.55 -6.86
N ARG A 384 -11.80 -8.66 -6.97
CA ARG A 384 -11.54 -9.69 -7.99
C ARG A 384 -11.74 -9.17 -9.41
N MET A 385 -12.75 -8.34 -9.66
CA MET A 385 -12.96 -7.72 -10.96
C MET A 385 -11.79 -6.82 -11.36
N ALA A 386 -11.29 -5.99 -10.41
CA ALA A 386 -10.17 -5.10 -10.66
C ALA A 386 -8.87 -5.87 -10.89
N GLU A 387 -8.62 -6.92 -10.13
CA GLU A 387 -7.45 -7.78 -10.29
C GLU A 387 -7.50 -8.60 -11.57
N ASN A 388 -8.65 -9.16 -11.92
CA ASN A 388 -8.84 -9.89 -13.18
C ASN A 388 -8.49 -9.04 -14.39
N LEU A 389 -8.89 -7.76 -14.41
CA LEU A 389 -8.49 -6.81 -15.46
C LEU A 389 -6.97 -6.64 -15.54
N LEU A 390 -6.29 -6.51 -14.42
CA LEU A 390 -4.85 -6.30 -14.39
C LEU A 390 -4.07 -7.56 -14.78
N LEU A 391 -4.52 -8.73 -14.32
CA LEU A 391 -3.90 -10.02 -14.59
C LEU A 391 -3.91 -10.38 -16.08
N HIS A 392 -4.92 -9.92 -16.82
CA HIS A 392 -5.09 -10.22 -18.25
C HIS A 392 -4.63 -9.07 -19.18
N LEU A 393 -3.89 -8.09 -18.65
CA LEU A 393 -3.19 -7.12 -19.50
C LEU A 393 -1.93 -7.73 -20.07
N ASP A 394 -1.83 -7.70 -21.39
CA ASP A 394 -0.65 -8.21 -22.09
C ASP A 394 0.62 -7.45 -21.66
N GLY A 395 1.65 -8.18 -21.26
CA GLY A 395 2.91 -7.64 -20.72
C GLY A 395 2.99 -7.56 -19.19
N VAL A 396 1.92 -7.83 -18.45
CA VAL A 396 1.96 -7.96 -17.00
C VAL A 396 2.51 -9.33 -16.60
N SER A 397 3.46 -9.36 -15.69
CA SER A 397 4.04 -10.61 -15.17
C SER A 397 3.46 -11.01 -13.81
N CYS A 398 3.14 -10.03 -12.96
CA CYS A 398 2.55 -10.28 -11.65
C CYS A 398 1.83 -9.03 -11.13
N VAL A 399 0.69 -9.24 -10.48
CA VAL A 399 -0.03 -8.23 -9.71
C VAL A 399 0.28 -8.45 -8.23
N LEU A 400 0.82 -7.42 -7.56
CA LEU A 400 1.27 -7.50 -6.16
C LEU A 400 0.15 -7.01 -5.24
N ASN A 401 -0.32 -7.86 -4.36
CA ASN A 401 -1.36 -7.52 -3.40
C ASN A 401 -0.86 -7.58 -1.94
N GLY A 402 -1.34 -6.64 -1.11
CA GLY A 402 -1.02 -6.59 0.31
C GLY A 402 -1.86 -7.57 1.12
N MET A 403 -1.49 -8.84 1.12
CA MET A 403 -2.21 -9.92 1.80
C MET A 403 -1.93 -9.92 3.30
N ARG A 404 -2.71 -9.16 4.08
CA ARG A 404 -2.53 -9.06 5.54
C ARG A 404 -3.22 -10.19 6.31
N THR A 405 -4.20 -10.84 5.72
CA THR A 405 -5.02 -11.90 6.33
C THR A 405 -5.20 -13.07 5.37
N PRO A 406 -5.49 -14.27 5.88
CA PRO A 406 -5.85 -15.43 5.05
C PRO A 406 -7.04 -15.17 4.11
N ASP A 407 -8.02 -14.37 4.55
CA ASP A 407 -9.18 -14.06 3.71
C ASP A 407 -8.80 -13.18 2.50
N TYR A 408 -7.84 -12.25 2.66
CA TYR A 408 -7.31 -11.48 1.54
C TYR A 408 -6.55 -12.37 0.55
N VAL A 409 -5.84 -13.39 1.06
CA VAL A 409 -5.18 -14.39 0.18
C VAL A 409 -6.21 -15.13 -0.66
N LYS A 410 -7.30 -15.60 -0.05
CA LYS A 410 -8.38 -16.32 -0.76
C LYS A 410 -9.08 -15.42 -1.79
N ASP A 411 -9.33 -14.16 -1.45
CA ASP A 411 -9.97 -13.22 -2.39
C ASP A 411 -9.05 -12.97 -3.59
N TYR A 412 -7.77 -12.70 -3.36
CA TYR A 412 -6.78 -12.49 -4.40
C TYR A 412 -6.59 -13.73 -5.29
N MET A 413 -6.38 -14.90 -4.69
CA MET A 413 -6.20 -16.15 -5.46
C MET A 413 -7.45 -16.51 -6.28
N GLY A 414 -8.64 -16.18 -5.78
CA GLY A 414 -9.89 -16.36 -6.52
C GLY A 414 -10.01 -15.49 -7.78
N ALA A 415 -9.26 -14.39 -7.91
CA ALA A 415 -9.22 -13.62 -9.14
C ALA A 415 -8.54 -14.38 -10.30
N LEU A 416 -7.65 -15.33 -9.99
CA LEU A 416 -7.00 -16.20 -10.99
C LEU A 416 -7.93 -17.23 -11.60
N GLU A 417 -9.06 -17.49 -10.98
CA GLU A 417 -10.07 -18.46 -11.44
C GLU A 417 -11.07 -17.84 -12.44
N LEU A 418 -11.04 -16.50 -12.59
CA LEU A 418 -11.95 -15.78 -13.47
C LEU A 418 -11.52 -15.87 -14.93
N ASP A 419 -12.52 -15.97 -15.82
CA ASP A 419 -12.27 -15.97 -17.25
C ASP A 419 -11.57 -14.68 -17.70
N PRO A 420 -10.64 -14.78 -18.68
CA PRO A 420 -10.02 -13.61 -19.29
C PRO A 420 -11.04 -12.67 -19.92
N VAL A 421 -10.80 -11.37 -19.77
CA VAL A 421 -11.60 -10.31 -20.39
C VAL A 421 -10.75 -9.46 -21.33
N ASN A 422 -11.37 -8.64 -22.18
CA ASN A 422 -10.65 -7.69 -23.02
C ASN A 422 -10.16 -6.48 -22.18
N SER A 423 -9.17 -6.74 -21.34
CA SER A 423 -8.69 -5.83 -20.28
C SER A 423 -8.31 -4.46 -20.81
N LEU A 424 -7.56 -4.40 -21.92
CA LEU A 424 -7.09 -3.13 -22.46
C LEU A 424 -8.25 -2.26 -22.98
N ALA A 425 -9.23 -2.85 -23.66
CA ALA A 425 -10.39 -2.12 -24.17
C ALA A 425 -11.27 -1.62 -23.01
N ILE A 426 -11.53 -2.48 -22.01
CA ILE A 426 -12.34 -2.13 -20.83
C ILE A 426 -11.65 -1.01 -20.04
N LEU A 427 -10.35 -1.13 -19.79
CA LEU A 427 -9.58 -0.13 -19.06
C LEU A 427 -9.56 1.22 -19.79
N GLY A 428 -9.42 1.20 -21.12
CA GLY A 428 -9.48 2.40 -21.95
C GLY A 428 -10.85 3.07 -21.89
N ALA A 429 -11.94 2.32 -22.05
CA ALA A 429 -13.31 2.83 -21.95
C ALA A 429 -13.62 3.39 -20.56
N PHE A 430 -13.24 2.68 -19.50
CA PHE A 430 -13.41 3.12 -18.11
C PHE A 430 -12.70 4.45 -17.85
N ASN A 431 -11.45 4.60 -18.31
CA ASN A 431 -10.69 5.83 -18.13
C ASN A 431 -11.28 7.01 -18.92
N GLN A 432 -11.76 6.78 -20.16
CA GLN A 432 -12.41 7.83 -20.96
C GLN A 432 -13.68 8.35 -20.27
N MET A 433 -14.52 7.47 -19.72
CA MET A 433 -15.72 7.87 -18.98
C MET A 433 -15.39 8.70 -17.73
N ASN A 434 -14.35 8.31 -16.98
CA ASN A 434 -13.97 8.99 -15.75
C ASN A 434 -13.19 10.31 -15.99
N ALA A 435 -12.46 10.44 -17.09
CA ALA A 435 -11.80 11.68 -17.48
C ALA A 435 -12.80 12.83 -17.83
N GLN A 436 -14.00 12.48 -18.27
CA GLN A 436 -15.05 13.44 -18.63
C GLN A 436 -15.93 13.89 -17.47
N GLN A 437 -15.79 13.27 -16.29
CA GLN A 437 -16.58 13.65 -15.12
C GLN A 437 -15.93 14.85 -14.42
N PRO A 438 -16.59 16.03 -14.36
CA PRO A 438 -16.09 17.13 -13.54
C PRO A 438 -16.05 16.67 -12.08
N VAL A 439 -14.93 16.97 -11.41
CA VAL A 439 -14.76 16.78 -9.96
C VAL A 439 -15.90 17.52 -9.26
N ARG A 440 -16.99 16.84 -8.92
CA ARG A 440 -17.97 17.41 -7.98
C ARG A 440 -17.34 17.29 -6.58
N PRO A 441 -17.07 18.40 -5.91
CA PRO A 441 -16.74 18.34 -4.50
C PRO A 441 -17.95 17.70 -3.80
N VAL A 442 -17.71 16.58 -3.13
CA VAL A 442 -18.70 16.07 -2.15
C VAL A 442 -18.77 17.12 -1.05
N GLN A 443 -19.91 17.78 -0.96
CA GLN A 443 -20.25 18.72 0.10
C GLN A 443 -20.20 18.06 1.46
#